data_0b5a3d8b9895d73597151f3f71dc764d
#
_entry.id   0b5a3d8b9895d73597151f3f71dc764d
#
_cell.length_a   1.000
_cell.length_b   1.000
_cell.length_c   1.000
_cell.angle_alpha   90.00
_cell.angle_beta   90.00
_cell.angle_gamma   90.00
#
_symmetry.space_group_name_H-M   'P 1'
#
loop_
_entity.id
_entity.type
_entity.pdbx_description
1 polymer ?
#
loop_
_entity_poly.entity_id
_entity_poly.type
_entity_poly.pdbx_seq_one_letter_code
_entity_poly.pdbx_strand_id
1 'polypeptide(L)'
;MKNMVTTQKAANKWTKNAYRTASTELYELLAECYAHTQFYRSADISFKLQLNQLLRDAKHTFNEGTRIETKVVRVVFGEVFKGAIGRSRGAIYSKVLTAAHEEKVSKDNFVKWLTTQGGVEAVRKQNKGKTAAQIKTERALSAHEKLATQSTQYL
;
A
#
# COMPACT_ATOMS: atom_id res chain seq x y z
N MET A 1 5.80 15.57 3.58
CA MET A 1 5.31 14.21 3.96
C MET A 1 5.15 14.12 5.47
N LYS A 2 4.05 13.59 5.91
CA LYS A 2 3.84 13.35 7.35
C LYS A 2 4.76 12.25 7.84
N ASN A 3 5.17 12.29 9.11
CA ASN A 3 5.99 11.24 9.67
C ASN A 3 5.14 10.01 10.03
N MET A 4 5.80 8.88 10.27
CA MET A 4 5.11 7.62 10.55
C MET A 4 4.23 7.67 11.79
N VAL A 5 4.66 8.38 12.83
CA VAL A 5 3.88 8.51 14.07
C VAL A 5 2.59 9.26 13.81
N THR A 6 2.62 10.32 13.00
CA THR A 6 1.43 11.07 12.63
C THR A 6 0.43 10.21 11.85
N THR A 7 0.91 9.45 10.88
CA THR A 7 0.07 8.53 10.09
C THR A 7 -0.52 7.44 10.97
N GLN A 8 0.28 6.90 11.90
CA GLN A 8 -0.18 5.89 12.85
C GLN A 8 -1.30 6.42 13.74
N LYS A 9 -1.17 7.66 14.25
CA LYS A 9 -2.22 8.31 15.04
C LYS A 9 -3.50 8.50 14.24
N ALA A 10 -3.37 8.87 12.97
CA ALA A 10 -4.53 9.02 12.09
C ALA A 10 -5.24 7.69 11.87
N ALA A 11 -4.51 6.59 11.70
CA ALA A 11 -5.08 5.25 11.57
C ALA A 11 -5.83 4.83 12.84
N ASN A 12 -5.25 5.09 14.02
CA ASN A 12 -5.88 4.78 15.30
C ASN A 12 -7.18 5.57 15.49
N LYS A 13 -7.17 6.84 15.11
CA LYS A 13 -8.35 7.71 15.17
C LYS A 13 -9.44 7.22 14.23
N TRP A 14 -9.07 6.84 13.00
CA TRP A 14 -10.01 6.29 12.01
C TRP A 14 -10.74 5.06 12.55
N THR A 15 -10.03 4.16 13.21
CA THR A 15 -10.61 2.95 13.82
C THR A 15 -11.60 3.29 14.93
N LYS A 16 -11.26 4.24 15.78
CA LYS A 16 -12.13 4.65 16.90
C LYS A 16 -13.41 5.30 16.42
N ASN A 17 -13.36 6.00 15.30
CA ASN A 17 -14.53 6.61 14.70
C ASN A 17 -15.31 5.62 13.84
N ALA A 18 -14.99 4.40 13.96
CA ALA A 18 -15.77 3.41 13.61
C ALA A 18 -16.21 3.23 12.47
N TYR A 19 -15.64 2.65 11.95
CA TYR A 19 -16.16 2.07 10.92
C TYR A 19 -16.38 2.80 9.88
N ARG A 20 -15.88 3.59 9.89
CA ARG A 20 -15.97 4.17 9.18
C ARG A 20 -15.67 4.24 8.10
N THR A 21 -15.38 4.41 7.81
CA THR A 21 -15.74 4.41 7.01
C THR A 21 -15.87 5.14 6.05
N ALA A 22 -15.57 6.19 6.00
CA ALA A 22 -15.48 6.89 4.82
C ALA A 22 -14.35 6.32 4.05
N SER A 23 -14.66 5.81 2.88
CA SER A 23 -13.67 5.34 1.93
C SER A 23 -12.59 6.40 1.69
N THR A 24 -12.98 7.67 1.68
CA THR A 24 -12.06 8.80 1.51
C THR A 24 -10.98 8.82 2.58
N GLU A 25 -11.35 8.69 3.86
CA GLU A 25 -10.37 8.69 4.95
C GLU A 25 -9.39 7.51 4.84
N LEU A 26 -9.91 6.33 4.52
CA LEU A 26 -9.07 5.16 4.31
C LEU A 26 -8.11 5.36 3.13
N TYR A 27 -8.62 5.90 2.04
CA TYR A 27 -7.80 6.12 0.85
C TYR A 27 -6.68 7.13 1.12
N GLU A 28 -6.97 8.17 1.90
CA GLU A 28 -5.95 9.13 2.31
C GLU A 28 -4.89 8.52 3.22
N LEU A 29 -5.30 7.64 4.16
CA LEU A 29 -4.37 6.91 5.00
C LEU A 29 -3.48 5.99 4.18
N LEU A 30 -4.06 5.28 3.21
CA LEU A 30 -3.29 4.41 2.32
C LEU A 30 -2.36 5.21 1.42
N ALA A 31 -2.77 6.41 1.00
CA ALA A 31 -1.90 7.30 0.23
C ALA A 31 -0.68 7.74 1.07
N GLU A 32 -0.88 8.03 2.35
CA GLU A 32 0.23 8.35 3.25
C GLU A 32 1.15 7.14 3.43
N CYS A 33 0.60 5.95 3.59
CA CYS A 33 1.38 4.71 3.64
C CYS A 33 2.18 4.52 2.36
N TYR A 34 1.56 4.77 1.22
CA TYR A 34 2.23 4.66 -0.07
C TYR A 34 3.41 5.64 -0.18
N ALA A 35 3.24 6.87 0.26
CA ALA A 35 4.32 7.84 0.30
C ALA A 35 5.49 7.35 1.16
N HIS A 36 5.19 6.74 2.31
CA HIS A 36 6.21 6.13 3.16
C HIS A 36 6.92 4.97 2.46
N THR A 37 6.19 4.10 1.75
CA THR A 37 6.82 2.98 1.03
C THR A 37 7.78 3.50 -0.04
N GLN A 38 7.39 4.53 -0.77
CA GLN A 38 8.25 5.11 -1.80
C GLN A 38 9.50 5.74 -1.19
N PHE A 39 9.36 6.43 -0.07
CA PHE A 39 10.50 6.99 0.66
C PHE A 39 11.48 5.90 1.09
N TYR A 40 11.00 4.86 1.78
CA TYR A 40 11.88 3.80 2.28
C TYR A 40 12.49 2.97 1.15
N ARG A 41 11.79 2.82 0.03
CA ARG A 41 12.30 2.05 -1.11
C ARG A 41 13.55 2.68 -1.70
N SER A 42 13.60 4.00 -1.77
CA SER A 42 14.73 4.74 -2.32
C SER A 42 15.70 5.26 -1.27
N ALA A 43 15.40 5.08 0.02
CA ALA A 43 16.23 5.57 1.11
C ALA A 43 17.48 4.70 1.28
N ASP A 44 18.49 5.26 1.95
CA ASP A 44 19.68 4.50 2.27
C ASP A 44 19.41 3.49 3.40
N ILE A 45 20.39 2.64 3.67
CA ILE A 45 20.25 1.55 4.62
C ILE A 45 19.90 2.02 6.03
N SER A 46 20.35 3.20 6.44
CA SER A 46 20.10 3.70 7.78
C SER A 46 18.61 3.91 8.05
N PHE A 47 17.88 4.44 7.07
CA PHE A 47 16.42 4.61 7.19
C PHE A 47 15.70 3.26 7.19
N LYS A 48 16.16 2.32 6.38
CA LYS A 48 15.58 0.97 6.36
C LYS A 48 15.76 0.27 7.71
N LEU A 49 16.91 0.44 8.35
CA LEU A 49 17.16 -0.09 9.68
C LEU A 49 16.28 0.57 10.74
N GLN A 50 16.02 1.87 10.62
CA GLN A 50 15.08 2.56 11.50
C GLN A 50 13.66 2.00 11.38
N LEU A 51 13.21 1.70 10.16
CA LEU A 51 11.91 1.05 9.95
C LEU A 51 11.86 -0.32 10.63
N ASN A 52 12.91 -1.11 10.49
CA ASN A 52 13.01 -2.41 11.17
C ASN A 52 12.97 -2.25 12.70
N GLN A 53 13.59 -1.20 13.23
CA GLN A 53 13.55 -0.94 14.65
C GLN A 53 12.16 -0.56 15.15
N LEU A 54 11.40 0.23 14.37
CA LEU A 54 10.00 0.53 14.68
C LEU A 54 9.17 -0.75 14.77
N LEU A 55 9.41 -1.69 13.86
CA LEU A 55 8.71 -2.99 13.89
C LEU A 55 9.05 -3.79 15.15
N ARG A 56 10.33 -3.85 15.53
CA ARG A 56 10.76 -4.56 16.75
C ARG A 56 10.17 -3.94 18.00
N ASP A 57 10.18 -2.61 18.09
CA ASP A 57 9.65 -1.89 19.23
C ASP A 57 8.16 -2.15 19.41
N ALA A 58 7.43 -2.30 18.31
CA ALA A 58 6.00 -2.62 18.31
C ALA A 58 5.74 -4.13 18.39
N LYS A 59 6.78 -4.95 18.49
CA LYS A 59 6.72 -6.42 18.57
C LYS A 59 6.09 -7.08 17.34
N HIS A 60 6.28 -6.48 16.18
CA HIS A 60 5.86 -7.08 14.91
C HIS A 60 6.94 -8.02 14.39
N THR A 61 6.52 -9.15 13.83
CA THR A 61 7.43 -10.09 13.19
C THR A 61 7.72 -9.65 11.76
N PHE A 62 8.95 -9.86 11.32
CA PHE A 62 9.37 -9.64 9.94
C PHE A 62 10.66 -10.41 9.69
N ASN A 63 11.00 -10.59 8.42
CA ASN A 63 12.26 -11.20 8.01
C ASN A 63 12.83 -10.42 6.82
N GLU A 64 13.95 -10.88 6.27
CA GLU A 64 14.59 -10.20 5.14
C GLU A 64 13.73 -10.18 3.89
N GLY A 65 12.86 -11.17 3.71
CA GLY A 65 11.94 -11.23 2.57
C GLY A 65 10.67 -10.43 2.74
N THR A 66 10.44 -9.84 3.92
CA THR A 66 9.24 -9.03 4.15
C THR A 66 9.30 -7.75 3.32
N ARG A 67 8.27 -7.51 2.52
CA ARG A 67 8.20 -6.35 1.64
C ARG A 67 8.05 -5.05 2.42
N ILE A 68 8.54 -3.96 1.85
CA ILE A 68 8.43 -2.63 2.45
C ILE A 68 6.96 -2.26 2.68
N GLU A 69 6.07 -2.56 1.74
CA GLU A 69 4.64 -2.32 1.87
C GLU A 69 4.07 -2.98 3.12
N THR A 70 4.42 -4.24 3.34
CA THR A 70 3.98 -4.99 4.52
C THR A 70 4.53 -4.37 5.81
N LYS A 71 5.80 -3.97 5.81
CA LYS A 71 6.41 -3.33 6.98
C LYS A 71 5.70 -2.03 7.34
N VAL A 72 5.46 -1.18 6.37
CA VAL A 72 4.77 0.11 6.57
C VAL A 72 3.36 -0.11 7.10
N VAL A 73 2.61 -1.03 6.49
CA VAL A 73 1.24 -1.34 6.94
C VAL A 73 1.25 -1.84 8.38
N ARG A 74 2.19 -2.71 8.75
CA ARG A 74 2.30 -3.22 10.13
C ARG A 74 2.60 -2.11 11.13
N VAL A 75 3.47 -1.17 10.79
CA VAL A 75 3.78 -0.04 11.67
C VAL A 75 2.56 0.86 11.83
N VAL A 76 1.92 1.22 10.74
CA VAL A 76 0.80 2.19 10.74
C VAL A 76 -0.45 1.60 11.38
N PHE A 77 -0.83 0.40 10.98
CA PHE A 77 -2.11 -0.22 11.38
C PHE A 77 -1.96 -1.32 12.44
N GLY A 78 -0.75 -1.58 12.91
CA GLY A 78 -0.48 -2.71 13.80
C GLY A 78 -1.33 -2.75 15.06
N GLU A 79 -1.59 -1.61 15.68
CA GLU A 79 -2.45 -1.53 16.85
C GLU A 79 -3.93 -1.73 16.50
N VAL A 80 -4.30 -1.32 15.29
CA VAL A 80 -5.68 -1.43 14.79
C VAL A 80 -6.01 -2.86 14.42
N PHE A 81 -5.04 -3.56 13.82
CA PHE A 81 -5.25 -4.86 13.21
C PHE A 81 -4.63 -5.99 14.02
N LYS A 82 -4.99 -6.09 15.30
CA LYS A 82 -4.56 -7.21 16.13
C LYS A 82 -5.44 -8.43 15.85
N GLY A 83 -4.84 -9.62 15.90
CA GLY A 83 -5.55 -10.88 15.70
C GLY A 83 -5.66 -11.28 14.23
N ALA A 84 -6.36 -12.39 13.97
CA ALA A 84 -6.45 -13.00 12.66
C ALA A 84 -7.13 -12.10 11.62
N ILE A 85 -8.24 -11.45 12.00
CA ILE A 85 -8.99 -10.55 11.10
C ILE A 85 -8.13 -9.36 10.73
N GLY A 86 -7.41 -8.80 11.69
CA GLY A 86 -6.51 -7.67 11.45
C GLY A 86 -5.36 -8.03 10.53
N ARG A 87 -4.79 -9.23 10.66
CA ARG A 87 -3.75 -9.70 9.75
C ARG A 87 -4.23 -9.80 8.31
N SER A 88 -5.46 -10.28 8.11
CA SER A 88 -6.07 -10.33 6.77
C SER A 88 -6.22 -8.94 6.17
N ARG A 89 -6.68 -7.97 6.94
CA ARG A 89 -6.81 -6.58 6.50
C ARG A 89 -5.45 -5.99 6.14
N GLY A 90 -4.45 -6.21 6.98
CA GLY A 90 -3.09 -5.76 6.71
C GLY A 90 -2.52 -6.33 5.42
N ALA A 91 -2.78 -7.61 5.15
CA ALA A 91 -2.35 -8.25 3.92
C ALA A 91 -3.03 -7.63 2.69
N ILE A 92 -4.32 -7.31 2.79
CA ILE A 92 -5.07 -6.66 1.70
C ILE A 92 -4.48 -5.28 1.40
N TYR A 93 -4.23 -4.49 2.43
CA TYR A 93 -3.68 -3.14 2.25
C TYR A 93 -2.26 -3.20 1.67
N SER A 94 -1.43 -4.15 2.11
CA SER A 94 -0.11 -4.36 1.52
C SER A 94 -0.19 -4.67 0.03
N LYS A 95 -1.17 -5.48 -0.38
CA LYS A 95 -1.39 -5.80 -1.80
C LYS A 95 -1.79 -4.58 -2.60
N VAL A 96 -2.63 -3.70 -2.03
CA VAL A 96 -3.02 -2.46 -2.69
C VAL A 96 -1.80 -1.56 -2.94
N LEU A 97 -0.95 -1.39 -1.93
CA LEU A 97 0.27 -0.59 -2.06
C LEU A 97 1.24 -1.20 -3.08
N THR A 98 1.39 -2.52 -3.06
CA THR A 98 2.23 -3.24 -4.03
C THR A 98 1.70 -3.06 -5.45
N ALA A 99 0.38 -3.15 -5.62
CA ALA A 99 -0.26 -2.94 -6.92
C ALA A 99 0.03 -1.55 -7.48
N ALA A 100 -0.11 -0.53 -6.65
CA ALA A 100 0.18 0.84 -7.05
C ALA A 100 1.65 1.01 -7.46
N HIS A 101 2.56 0.41 -6.71
CA HIS A 101 3.98 0.46 -7.04
C HIS A 101 4.29 -0.23 -8.38
N GLU A 102 3.73 -1.39 -8.61
CA GLU A 102 3.95 -2.14 -9.85
C GLU A 102 3.39 -1.40 -11.06
N GLU A 103 2.30 -0.66 -10.90
CA GLU A 103 1.73 0.17 -11.96
C GLU A 103 2.39 1.55 -12.05
N LYS A 104 3.43 1.80 -11.25
CA LYS A 104 4.20 3.05 -11.24
C LYS A 104 3.34 4.28 -10.95
N VAL A 105 2.37 4.12 -10.07
CA VAL A 105 1.50 5.22 -9.64
C VAL A 105 2.32 6.18 -8.79
N SER A 106 2.22 7.48 -9.04
CA SER A 106 2.86 8.47 -8.19
C SER A 106 2.07 8.64 -6.88
N LYS A 107 2.75 9.06 -5.82
CA LYS A 107 2.10 9.29 -4.53
C LYS A 107 0.96 10.29 -4.62
N ASP A 108 1.08 11.29 -5.49
CA ASP A 108 0.06 12.32 -5.66
C ASP A 108 -1.17 11.82 -6.41
N ASN A 109 -1.03 10.75 -7.18
CA ASN A 109 -2.12 10.16 -7.95
C ASN A 109 -2.70 8.90 -7.29
N PHE A 110 -2.23 8.52 -6.13
CA PHE A 110 -2.63 7.28 -5.47
C PHE A 110 -4.15 7.21 -5.21
N VAL A 111 -4.72 8.25 -4.60
CA VAL A 111 -6.16 8.27 -4.29
C VAL A 111 -6.99 8.18 -5.57
N LYS A 112 -6.61 8.94 -6.58
CA LYS A 112 -7.29 8.93 -7.89
C LYS A 112 -7.20 7.55 -8.54
N TRP A 113 -6.01 6.94 -8.52
CA TRP A 113 -5.79 5.60 -9.03
C TRP A 113 -6.68 4.59 -8.33
N LEU A 114 -6.69 4.60 -6.98
CA LEU A 114 -7.47 3.65 -6.20
C LEU A 114 -8.97 3.80 -6.46
N THR A 115 -9.45 5.03 -6.55
CA THR A 115 -10.85 5.34 -6.88
C THR A 115 -11.20 4.80 -8.26
N THR A 116 -10.32 5.01 -9.24
CA THR A 116 -10.52 4.52 -10.62
C THR A 116 -10.55 3.00 -10.67
N GLN A 117 -9.77 2.32 -9.83
CA GLN A 117 -9.79 0.85 -9.76
C GLN A 117 -11.05 0.28 -9.13
N GLY A 118 -11.87 1.11 -8.51
CA GLY A 118 -13.07 0.67 -7.80
C GLY A 118 -12.88 0.43 -6.32
N GLY A 119 -11.73 0.79 -5.77
CA GLY A 119 -11.42 0.71 -4.34
C GLY A 119 -10.60 -0.51 -3.96
N VAL A 120 -10.39 -0.66 -2.66
CA VAL A 120 -9.55 -1.70 -2.07
C VAL A 120 -10.01 -3.10 -2.44
N GLU A 121 -11.31 -3.35 -2.35
CA GLU A 121 -11.86 -4.69 -2.64
C GLU A 121 -11.73 -5.04 -4.13
N ALA A 122 -11.89 -4.06 -5.01
CA ALA A 122 -11.71 -4.29 -6.44
C ALA A 122 -10.26 -4.68 -6.77
N VAL A 123 -9.28 -4.00 -6.17
CA VAL A 123 -7.87 -4.34 -6.35
C VAL A 123 -7.58 -5.74 -5.82
N ARG A 124 -8.12 -6.07 -4.64
CA ARG A 124 -7.97 -7.40 -4.06
C ARG A 124 -8.51 -8.49 -4.99
N LYS A 125 -9.70 -8.28 -5.55
CA LYS A 125 -10.34 -9.25 -6.45
C LYS A 125 -9.58 -9.45 -7.74
N GLN A 126 -8.97 -8.41 -8.29
CA GLN A 126 -8.16 -8.51 -9.51
C GLN A 126 -7.01 -9.50 -9.36
N ASN A 127 -6.49 -9.63 -8.13
CA ASN A 127 -5.33 -10.46 -7.85
C ASN A 127 -5.69 -11.83 -7.28
N LYS A 128 -6.98 -12.11 -7.11
CA LYS A 128 -7.43 -13.36 -6.51
C LYS A 128 -7.09 -14.56 -7.40
N GLY A 129 -6.43 -15.55 -6.83
CA GLY A 129 -6.08 -16.79 -7.53
C GLY A 129 -4.88 -16.67 -8.47
N LYS A 130 -4.21 -15.52 -8.53
CA LYS A 130 -3.05 -15.30 -9.39
C LYS A 130 -1.76 -15.36 -8.60
N THR A 131 -0.70 -15.87 -9.25
CA THR A 131 0.65 -15.80 -8.68
C THR A 131 1.18 -14.36 -8.81
N ALA A 132 2.19 -14.03 -8.00
CA ALA A 132 2.83 -12.71 -8.08
C ALA A 132 3.41 -12.44 -9.47
N ALA A 133 3.99 -13.47 -10.10
CA ALA A 133 4.55 -13.35 -11.44
C ALA A 133 3.47 -13.07 -12.48
N GLN A 134 2.31 -13.75 -12.40
CA GLN A 134 1.18 -13.52 -13.30
C GLN A 134 0.63 -12.11 -13.16
N ILE A 135 0.48 -11.63 -11.95
CA ILE A 135 -0.01 -10.27 -11.66
C ILE A 135 0.93 -9.24 -12.28
N LYS A 136 2.22 -9.41 -12.07
CA LYS A 136 3.25 -8.50 -12.60
C LYS A 136 3.22 -8.46 -14.13
N THR A 137 3.11 -9.62 -14.76
CA THR A 137 3.04 -9.74 -16.23
C THR A 137 1.81 -9.04 -16.78
N GLU A 138 0.64 -9.27 -16.17
CA GLU A 138 -0.61 -8.64 -16.61
C GLU A 138 -0.56 -7.12 -16.50
N ARG A 139 0.03 -6.58 -15.42
CA ARG A 139 0.18 -5.15 -15.23
C ARG A 139 1.12 -4.53 -16.25
N ALA A 140 2.21 -5.21 -16.55
CA ALA A 140 3.17 -4.77 -17.56
C ALA A 140 2.52 -4.71 -18.95
N LEU A 141 1.73 -5.74 -19.31
CA LEU A 141 1.01 -5.78 -20.57
C LEU A 141 -0.04 -4.67 -20.67
N SER A 142 -0.79 -4.44 -19.58
CA SER A 142 -1.79 -3.36 -19.55
C SER A 142 -1.15 -1.98 -19.73
N ALA A 143 -0.02 -1.73 -19.10
CA ALA A 143 0.71 -0.49 -19.27
C ALA A 143 1.22 -0.32 -20.70
N HIS A 144 1.72 -1.39 -21.30
CA HIS A 144 2.18 -1.39 -22.69
C HIS A 144 1.05 -1.11 -23.67
N GLU A 145 -0.11 -1.72 -23.47
CA GLU A 145 -1.31 -1.47 -24.28
C GLU A 145 -1.75 -0.02 -24.22
N LYS A 146 -1.74 0.59 -23.05
CA LYS A 146 -2.09 2.01 -22.88
C LYS A 146 -1.15 2.91 -23.65
N LEU A 147 0.15 2.62 -23.61
CA LEU A 147 1.16 3.38 -24.36
C LEU A 147 0.96 3.24 -25.87
N ALA A 148 0.70 2.03 -26.35
CA ALA A 148 0.43 1.76 -27.77
C ALA A 148 -0.79 2.54 -28.26
N THR A 149 -1.88 2.56 -27.47
CA THR A 149 -3.09 3.31 -27.78
C THR A 149 -2.81 4.81 -27.88
N GLN A 150 -2.04 5.35 -26.95
CA GLN A 150 -1.67 6.77 -26.96
C GLN A 150 -0.84 7.11 -28.19
N SER A 151 0.11 6.26 -28.56
CA SER A 151 0.93 6.47 -29.77
C SER A 151 0.09 6.50 -31.04
N THR A 152 -0.91 5.64 -31.12
CA THR A 152 -1.81 5.57 -32.27
C THR A 152 -2.64 6.84 -32.43
N GLN A 153 -3.01 7.48 -31.32
CA GLN A 153 -3.81 8.72 -31.35
C GLN A 153 -3.06 9.91 -31.96
N TYR A 154 -1.74 9.88 -31.98
CA TYR A 154 -0.90 10.96 -32.52
C TYR A 154 -0.47 10.74 -33.98
N LEU A 155 -0.89 9.66 -34.57
CA LEU A 155 -0.62 9.38 -35.97
C LEU A 155 -1.79 9.80 -36.85
#